data_0b4c7a268e53aff62ffb21ed39e65b62
#
_entry.id   0b4c7a268e53aff62ffb21ed39e65b62
#
_cell.length_a   1.000
_cell.length_b   1.000
_cell.length_c   1.000
_cell.angle_alpha   90.00
_cell.angle_beta   90.00
_cell.angle_gamma   90.00
#
_symmetry.space_group_name_H-M   'P 1'
#
loop_
_entity.id
_entity.type
_entity.pdbx_description
1 polymer ?
#
loop_
_entity_poly.entity_id
_entity_poly.type
_entity_poly.pdbx_seq_one_letter_code
_entity_poly.pdbx_strand_id
1 'polypeptide(L)'
;MSRAETSAGTGADTGTVAGAHDEGERTAPAARHDRARVPAPPESRRARAVWSLGLFGSELLIVFRRARTLALLGVLAGVPVLVGIAVRIETRGGGSVGGNDGGGPAFLEQISNNGLFLAFASLAATLPFFLPMSIGVVAGDSLAGEASTGTLRYLLVAPAGRTRLLLAKYASVLTFCVAATLVVVLSAVIVGFTLFPVGDVTLLSGNTVPLSDGILRGLLIALLVAASLIGLGALGLFISTLTDSGISAMAATVGLLITIQIINNIPQLHALQPYLFPHYWLSFADVMRAPVIWSGILKNLALQLVYAAVFGSAAWARFTTRDVTA
;
A
#
# COMPACT_ATOMS: atom_id res chain seq x y z
N MET A 1 15.83 41.23 -50.24
CA MET A 1 15.93 40.74 -51.61
C MET A 1 14.86 39.67 -51.72
N SER A 2 13.69 40.04 -52.24
CA SER A 2 13.19 39.91 -53.63
C SER A 2 12.72 38.47 -53.90
N ARG A 3 11.52 38.15 -54.24
CA ARG A 3 10.34 38.58 -55.04
C ARG A 3 9.38 37.36 -55.03
N ALA A 4 8.13 37.32 -54.71
CA ALA A 4 6.94 37.76 -55.47
C ALA A 4 6.81 37.19 -56.91
N GLU A 5 5.66 36.51 -57.15
CA GLU A 5 4.76 36.58 -58.33
C GLU A 5 3.83 35.36 -58.30
N THR A 6 2.52 35.44 -58.01
CA THR A 6 1.41 35.90 -58.85
C THR A 6 1.23 35.14 -60.21
N SER A 7 0.15 34.36 -60.31
CA SER A 7 -0.64 34.27 -61.55
C SER A 7 -2.06 33.77 -61.30
N ALA A 8 -3.00 34.56 -61.73
CA ALA A 8 -4.44 34.30 -61.79
C ALA A 8 -4.80 33.58 -63.11
N GLY A 9 -5.94 32.86 -63.12
CA GLY A 9 -6.51 32.26 -64.30
C GLY A 9 -8.02 32.09 -64.17
N THR A 10 -8.74 33.01 -64.69
CA THR A 10 -10.17 33.15 -64.87
C THR A 10 -10.73 32.17 -65.93
N GLY A 11 -11.94 31.64 -65.74
CA GLY A 11 -12.69 30.91 -66.78
C GLY A 11 -14.12 30.63 -66.34
N ALA A 12 -14.98 31.54 -66.61
CA ALA A 12 -16.44 31.37 -66.60
C ALA A 12 -16.89 30.64 -67.88
N ASP A 13 -17.86 29.74 -67.76
CA ASP A 13 -18.87 29.65 -68.82
C ASP A 13 -20.22 29.12 -68.27
N THR A 14 -21.23 29.71 -68.82
CA THR A 14 -22.65 29.65 -68.58
C THR A 14 -23.31 28.54 -69.42
N GLY A 15 -24.35 27.90 -68.89
CA GLY A 15 -25.18 26.96 -69.61
C GLY A 15 -26.47 26.59 -68.88
N THR A 16 -27.45 27.42 -69.07
CA THR A 16 -28.87 27.22 -68.75
C THR A 16 -29.52 26.21 -69.71
N VAL A 17 -30.26 25.20 -69.20
CA VAL A 17 -31.53 24.73 -69.90
C VAL A 17 -32.43 24.09 -68.82
N ALA A 18 -33.71 24.56 -68.89
CA ALA A 18 -34.83 24.06 -68.09
C ALA A 18 -35.40 22.75 -68.63
N GLY A 19 -36.03 21.99 -67.72
CA GLY A 19 -36.86 20.84 -68.07
C GLY A 19 -37.61 20.35 -66.86
N ALA A 20 -38.86 20.77 -66.72
CA ALA A 20 -39.82 20.29 -65.74
C ALA A 20 -40.26 18.86 -66.09
N HIS A 21 -40.35 17.96 -65.12
CA HIS A 21 -41.43 16.97 -65.06
C HIS A 21 -41.64 16.57 -63.60
N ASP A 22 -42.82 16.82 -63.19
CA ASP A 22 -43.59 16.44 -62.05
C ASP A 22 -43.81 14.91 -62.09
N GLU A 23 -43.50 14.21 -60.97
CA GLU A 23 -44.25 13.01 -60.55
C GLU A 23 -43.99 12.70 -59.08
N GLY A 24 -45.08 12.67 -58.35
CA GLY A 24 -45.14 12.45 -56.91
C GLY A 24 -44.65 11.09 -56.48
N GLU A 25 -43.67 11.06 -55.60
CA GLU A 25 -43.31 9.88 -54.90
C GLU A 25 -43.62 10.03 -53.40
N ARG A 26 -44.59 9.23 -53.00
CA ARG A 26 -45.12 9.13 -51.64
C ARG A 26 -44.02 8.71 -50.69
N THR A 27 -43.58 9.61 -49.88
CA THR A 27 -42.71 9.29 -48.72
C THR A 27 -43.46 8.42 -47.73
N ALA A 28 -43.13 7.14 -47.72
CA ALA A 28 -43.53 6.23 -46.63
C ALA A 28 -42.84 6.69 -45.32
N PRO A 29 -43.54 6.70 -44.19
CA PRO A 29 -42.91 7.05 -42.90
C PRO A 29 -41.90 5.97 -42.53
N ALA A 30 -40.63 6.38 -42.34
CA ALA A 30 -39.59 5.55 -41.83
C ALA A 30 -40.02 5.00 -40.46
N ALA A 31 -40.31 3.70 -40.40
CA ALA A 31 -40.56 2.96 -39.18
C ALA A 31 -39.30 3.11 -38.30
N ARG A 32 -39.38 3.97 -37.26
CA ARG A 32 -38.43 3.96 -36.17
C ARG A 32 -38.50 2.58 -35.54
N HIS A 33 -37.55 1.74 -35.88
CA HIS A 33 -37.26 0.53 -35.07
C HIS A 33 -36.85 1.02 -33.68
N ASP A 34 -37.85 1.13 -32.82
CA ASP A 34 -37.68 1.18 -31.37
C ASP A 34 -37.07 -0.16 -30.98
N ARG A 35 -35.72 -0.22 -31.04
CA ARG A 35 -34.99 -1.33 -30.47
C ARG A 35 -35.24 -1.31 -28.98
N ALA A 36 -36.31 -2.02 -28.57
CA ALA A 36 -36.53 -2.30 -27.15
C ALA A 36 -35.19 -2.71 -26.53
N ARG A 37 -34.68 -1.86 -25.63
CA ARG A 37 -33.53 -2.19 -24.80
C ARG A 37 -33.89 -3.46 -24.04
N VAL A 38 -33.41 -4.59 -24.51
CA VAL A 38 -33.47 -5.83 -23.76
C VAL A 38 -32.76 -5.55 -22.44
N PRO A 39 -33.47 -5.63 -21.30
CA PRO A 39 -32.81 -5.42 -20.01
C PRO A 39 -31.71 -6.47 -19.88
N ALA A 40 -30.46 -6.04 -19.63
CA ALA A 40 -29.37 -6.98 -19.37
C ALA A 40 -29.78 -7.89 -18.21
N PRO A 41 -29.60 -9.24 -18.33
CA PRO A 41 -29.95 -10.15 -17.27
C PRO A 41 -29.24 -9.76 -15.98
N PRO A 42 -29.90 -9.84 -14.82
CA PRO A 42 -29.28 -9.47 -13.54
C PRO A 42 -28.08 -10.41 -13.32
N GLU A 43 -26.87 -9.85 -13.43
CA GLU A 43 -25.66 -10.60 -13.09
C GLU A 43 -25.82 -11.15 -11.68
N SER A 44 -25.77 -12.46 -11.54
CA SER A 44 -25.94 -13.13 -10.26
C SER A 44 -24.86 -12.61 -9.27
N ARG A 45 -25.22 -12.45 -7.99
CA ARG A 45 -24.25 -12.02 -6.96
C ARG A 45 -22.99 -12.91 -6.94
N ARG A 46 -23.13 -14.19 -7.30
CA ARG A 46 -22.02 -15.16 -7.44
C ARG A 46 -21.05 -14.80 -8.58
N ALA A 47 -21.57 -14.43 -9.76
CA ALA A 47 -20.72 -14.00 -10.88
C ALA A 47 -19.92 -12.75 -10.52
N ARG A 48 -20.53 -11.76 -9.86
CA ARG A 48 -19.83 -10.56 -9.38
C ARG A 48 -18.74 -10.84 -8.34
N ALA A 49 -18.96 -11.81 -7.44
CA ALA A 49 -17.97 -12.22 -6.44
C ALA A 49 -16.77 -12.93 -7.09
N VAL A 50 -17.01 -13.84 -8.03
CA VAL A 50 -15.93 -14.54 -8.77
C VAL A 50 -15.08 -13.56 -9.56
N TRP A 51 -15.68 -12.57 -10.21
CA TRP A 51 -14.95 -11.52 -10.92
C TRP A 51 -14.10 -10.64 -9.99
N SER A 52 -14.59 -10.31 -8.79
CA SER A 52 -13.83 -9.52 -7.81
C SER A 52 -12.65 -10.28 -7.24
N LEU A 53 -12.80 -11.59 -6.99
CA LEU A 53 -11.70 -12.46 -6.54
C LEU A 53 -10.63 -12.66 -7.63
N GLY A 54 -11.05 -12.80 -8.89
CA GLY A 54 -10.15 -12.88 -10.03
C GLY A 54 -9.32 -11.60 -10.20
N LEU A 55 -9.98 -10.43 -10.08
CA LEU A 55 -9.31 -9.13 -10.13
C LEU A 55 -8.31 -8.98 -8.97
N PHE A 56 -8.71 -9.30 -7.74
CA PHE A 56 -7.82 -9.25 -6.59
C PHE A 56 -6.62 -10.20 -6.74
N GLY A 57 -6.85 -11.44 -7.21
CA GLY A 57 -5.77 -12.40 -7.47
C GLY A 57 -4.78 -11.91 -8.52
N SER A 58 -5.25 -11.29 -9.60
CA SER A 58 -4.38 -10.69 -10.63
C SER A 58 -3.56 -9.52 -10.07
N GLU A 59 -4.15 -8.65 -9.25
CA GLU A 59 -3.45 -7.56 -8.59
C GLU A 59 -2.36 -8.06 -7.63
N LEU A 60 -2.66 -9.10 -6.83
CA LEU A 60 -1.65 -9.74 -5.98
C LEU A 60 -0.49 -10.29 -6.79
N LEU A 61 -0.79 -10.99 -7.89
CA LEU A 61 0.24 -11.55 -8.74
C LEU A 61 1.14 -10.46 -9.32
N ILE A 62 0.56 -9.34 -9.75
CA ILE A 62 1.30 -8.18 -10.26
C ILE A 62 2.21 -7.62 -9.17
N VAL A 63 1.72 -7.39 -7.95
CA VAL A 63 2.50 -6.84 -6.84
C VAL A 63 3.66 -7.77 -6.47
N PHE A 64 3.41 -9.06 -6.26
CA PHE A 64 4.42 -10.00 -5.76
C PHE A 64 5.38 -10.55 -6.82
N ARG A 65 5.07 -10.42 -8.12
CA ARG A 65 6.00 -10.79 -9.20
C ARG A 65 6.94 -9.66 -9.65
N ARG A 66 6.73 -8.44 -9.19
CA ARG A 66 7.63 -7.33 -9.50
C ARG A 66 8.97 -7.54 -8.77
N ALA A 67 10.08 -7.51 -9.51
CA ALA A 67 11.43 -7.67 -8.95
C ALA A 67 11.71 -6.67 -7.81
N ARG A 68 11.21 -5.45 -7.93
CA ARG A 68 11.29 -4.41 -6.89
C ARG A 68 10.62 -4.84 -5.58
N THR A 69 9.43 -5.40 -5.64
CA THR A 69 8.70 -5.89 -4.46
C THR A 69 9.44 -7.03 -3.78
N LEU A 70 9.98 -7.97 -4.57
CA LEU A 70 10.81 -9.06 -4.06
C LEU A 70 12.10 -8.54 -3.42
N ALA A 71 12.74 -7.54 -4.03
CA ALA A 71 13.92 -6.90 -3.44
C ALA A 71 13.60 -6.23 -2.09
N LEU A 72 12.47 -5.51 -1.99
CA LEU A 72 12.02 -4.92 -0.72
C LEU A 72 11.78 -5.98 0.36
N LEU A 73 11.11 -7.09 0.03
CA LEU A 73 10.92 -8.21 0.95
C LEU A 73 12.26 -8.86 1.34
N GLY A 74 13.21 -8.96 0.40
CA GLY A 74 14.56 -9.45 0.67
C GLY A 74 15.33 -8.55 1.64
N VAL A 75 15.24 -7.23 1.48
CA VAL A 75 15.84 -6.26 2.41
C VAL A 75 15.20 -6.39 3.79
N LEU A 76 13.86 -6.48 3.86
CA LEU A 76 13.14 -6.67 5.12
C LEU A 76 13.53 -7.97 5.83
N ALA A 77 13.71 -9.08 5.09
CA ALA A 77 14.19 -10.35 5.63
C ALA A 77 15.66 -10.26 6.11
N GLY A 78 16.45 -9.39 5.48
CA GLY A 78 17.87 -9.20 5.83
C GLY A 78 18.07 -8.48 7.17
N VAL A 79 17.15 -7.59 7.57
CA VAL A 79 17.30 -6.83 8.83
C VAL A 79 17.36 -7.76 10.06
N PRO A 80 16.46 -8.74 10.25
CA PRO A 80 16.58 -9.68 11.38
C PRO A 80 17.87 -10.49 11.35
N VAL A 81 18.37 -10.85 10.19
CA VAL A 81 19.66 -11.55 10.05
C VAL A 81 20.80 -10.68 10.57
N LEU A 82 20.83 -9.41 10.14
CA LEU A 82 21.86 -8.47 10.60
C LEU A 82 21.79 -8.23 12.11
N VAL A 83 20.58 -8.02 12.65
CA VAL A 83 20.36 -7.81 14.08
C VAL A 83 20.80 -9.07 14.86
N GLY A 84 20.38 -10.27 14.42
CA GLY A 84 20.75 -11.52 15.08
C GLY A 84 22.27 -11.78 15.08
N ILE A 85 22.94 -11.52 13.96
CA ILE A 85 24.40 -11.65 13.86
C ILE A 85 25.09 -10.62 14.76
N ALA A 86 24.66 -9.36 14.76
CA ALA A 86 25.22 -8.30 15.57
C ALA A 86 25.14 -8.66 17.07
N VAL A 87 23.95 -9.07 17.55
CA VAL A 87 23.76 -9.51 18.94
C VAL A 87 24.64 -10.74 19.26
N ARG A 88 24.77 -11.68 18.32
CA ARG A 88 25.61 -12.88 18.54
C ARG A 88 27.10 -12.57 18.65
N ILE A 89 27.60 -11.60 17.86
CA ILE A 89 28.99 -11.16 17.94
C ILE A 89 29.24 -10.47 19.27
N GLU A 90 28.37 -9.58 19.69
CA GLU A 90 28.47 -8.82 20.94
C GLU A 90 28.48 -9.76 22.15
N THR A 91 27.56 -10.73 22.18
CA THR A 91 27.50 -11.72 23.30
C THR A 91 28.69 -12.65 23.34
N ARG A 92 29.38 -12.96 22.22
CA ARG A 92 30.61 -13.75 22.18
C ARG A 92 31.85 -12.95 22.56
N GLY A 93 31.83 -11.61 22.25
CA GLY A 93 32.95 -10.72 22.54
C GLY A 93 33.06 -10.31 24.02
N GLY A 94 32.17 -10.79 24.90
CA GLY A 94 32.14 -10.40 26.29
C GLY A 94 31.62 -9.00 26.58
N GLY A 95 31.12 -8.33 25.56
CA GLY A 95 30.39 -7.05 25.66
C GLY A 95 29.01 -7.31 26.29
N SER A 96 28.65 -6.58 27.34
CA SER A 96 27.24 -6.48 27.75
C SER A 96 26.49 -5.75 26.64
N VAL A 97 25.38 -6.32 26.16
CA VAL A 97 24.48 -5.70 25.16
C VAL A 97 23.77 -4.46 25.75
N GLY A 98 24.47 -3.65 26.46
CA GLY A 98 24.06 -2.45 27.15
C GLY A 98 25.30 -1.76 27.69
N GLY A 99 26.04 -1.09 26.83
CA GLY A 99 27.03 -0.12 27.30
C GLY A 99 26.36 0.88 28.23
N ASN A 100 27.08 1.40 29.22
CA ASN A 100 26.64 2.30 30.31
C ASN A 100 25.90 3.57 29.89
N ASP A 101 25.58 3.75 28.61
CA ASP A 101 24.76 4.86 28.09
C ASP A 101 23.37 4.31 27.71
N GLY A 102 22.49 4.28 28.72
CA GLY A 102 21.17 3.71 28.78
C GLY A 102 20.19 4.04 27.65
N GLY A 103 20.31 3.44 26.47
CA GLY A 103 19.43 3.72 25.36
C GLY A 103 19.06 2.54 24.47
N GLY A 104 19.47 1.30 24.76
CA GLY A 104 19.05 0.14 23.97
C GLY A 104 17.61 -0.27 24.29
N PRO A 105 16.79 -0.67 23.28
CA PRO A 105 15.47 -1.23 23.56
C PRO A 105 15.60 -2.43 24.52
N ALA A 106 14.71 -2.50 25.54
CA ALA A 106 14.69 -3.58 26.54
C ALA A 106 14.63 -5.00 25.95
N PHE A 107 14.33 -5.13 24.66
CA PHE A 107 14.32 -6.39 23.91
C PHE A 107 15.73 -6.93 23.61
N LEU A 108 16.76 -6.08 23.50
CA LEU A 108 18.12 -6.53 23.11
C LEU A 108 18.76 -7.40 24.17
N GLU A 109 18.60 -7.06 25.46
CA GLU A 109 19.10 -7.86 26.56
C GLU A 109 18.43 -9.24 26.64
N GLN A 110 17.17 -9.34 26.18
CA GLN A 110 16.42 -10.57 26.23
C GLN A 110 16.64 -11.51 25.04
N ILE A 111 17.19 -11.00 23.91
CA ILE A 111 17.49 -11.84 22.73
C ILE A 111 18.48 -12.94 23.05
N SER A 112 19.51 -12.65 23.87
CA SER A 112 20.52 -13.63 24.27
C SER A 112 19.94 -14.77 25.12
N ASN A 113 18.85 -14.50 25.84
CA ASN A 113 18.18 -15.47 26.70
C ASN A 113 17.12 -16.29 25.95
N ASN A 114 16.50 -15.72 24.92
CA ASN A 114 15.48 -16.41 24.12
C ASN A 114 15.41 -15.85 22.69
N GLY A 115 15.65 -16.72 21.69
CA GLY A 115 15.66 -16.36 20.27
C GLY A 115 14.34 -15.77 19.74
N LEU A 116 13.20 -15.98 20.41
CA LEU A 116 11.91 -15.38 20.01
C LEU A 116 11.92 -13.85 20.16
N PHE A 117 12.71 -13.30 21.10
CA PHE A 117 12.85 -11.85 21.26
C PHE A 117 13.48 -11.17 20.05
N LEU A 118 14.23 -11.90 19.22
CA LEU A 118 14.75 -11.37 17.97
C LEU A 118 13.61 -10.90 17.04
N ALA A 119 12.45 -11.57 17.04
CA ALA A 119 11.30 -11.15 16.26
C ALA A 119 10.75 -9.79 16.72
N PHE A 120 10.64 -9.58 18.02
CA PHE A 120 10.16 -8.31 18.58
C PHE A 120 11.15 -7.17 18.34
N ALA A 121 12.44 -7.41 18.57
CA ALA A 121 13.50 -6.45 18.30
C ALA A 121 13.57 -6.07 16.81
N SER A 122 13.45 -7.06 15.92
CA SER A 122 13.46 -6.83 14.47
C SER A 122 12.27 -6.03 13.99
N LEU A 123 11.07 -6.28 14.55
CA LEU A 123 9.90 -5.46 14.29
C LEU A 123 10.08 -4.03 14.81
N ALA A 124 10.60 -3.86 16.03
CA ALA A 124 10.89 -2.54 16.58
C ALA A 124 11.93 -1.76 15.76
N ALA A 125 12.92 -2.45 15.20
CA ALA A 125 13.95 -1.85 14.35
C ALA A 125 13.43 -1.52 12.94
N THR A 126 12.55 -2.35 12.37
CA THR A 126 12.06 -2.17 10.99
C THR A 126 10.86 -1.23 10.89
N LEU A 127 10.03 -1.15 11.92
CA LEU A 127 8.77 -0.40 11.91
C LEU A 127 8.93 1.13 11.77
N PRO A 128 9.98 1.79 12.33
CA PRO A 128 10.12 3.23 12.13
C PRO A 128 10.39 3.66 10.68
N PHE A 129 11.13 2.85 9.90
CA PHE A 129 11.58 3.24 8.56
C PHE A 129 11.37 2.17 7.48
N PHE A 130 11.92 0.96 7.64
CA PHE A 130 12.00 -0.02 6.56
C PHE A 130 10.63 -0.55 6.13
N LEU A 131 9.78 -0.95 7.07
CA LEU A 131 8.42 -1.41 6.77
C LEU A 131 7.58 -0.30 6.13
N PRO A 132 7.46 0.91 6.71
CA PRO A 132 6.67 1.98 6.11
C PRO A 132 7.20 2.45 4.76
N MET A 133 8.53 2.52 4.57
CA MET A 133 9.12 2.87 3.27
C MET A 133 8.74 1.85 2.19
N SER A 134 8.83 0.56 2.52
CA SER A 134 8.44 -0.51 1.59
C SER A 134 6.97 -0.41 1.19
N ILE A 135 6.09 -0.13 2.15
CA ILE A 135 4.66 0.05 1.90
C ILE A 135 4.41 1.34 1.09
N GLY A 136 5.09 2.43 1.43
CA GLY A 136 5.00 3.70 0.71
C GLY A 136 5.39 3.55 -0.77
N VAL A 137 6.41 2.77 -1.06
CA VAL A 137 6.83 2.44 -2.43
C VAL A 137 5.76 1.62 -3.15
N VAL A 138 5.22 0.57 -2.54
CA VAL A 138 4.22 -0.29 -3.17
C VAL A 138 2.88 0.43 -3.34
N ALA A 139 2.42 1.16 -2.32
CA ALA A 139 1.18 1.91 -2.37
C ALA A 139 1.25 3.10 -3.34
N GLY A 140 2.36 3.85 -3.33
CA GLY A 140 2.61 4.97 -4.23
C GLY A 140 2.63 4.56 -5.70
N ASP A 141 3.19 3.40 -6.01
CA ASP A 141 3.25 2.87 -7.39
C ASP A 141 1.95 2.21 -7.88
N SER A 142 1.00 1.94 -7.00
CA SER A 142 -0.14 1.06 -7.28
C SER A 142 -1.03 1.54 -8.44
N LEU A 143 -1.29 2.82 -8.58
CA LEU A 143 -2.07 3.44 -9.68
C LEU A 143 -1.17 4.24 -10.63
N ALA A 144 -0.28 5.06 -10.09
CA ALA A 144 0.61 5.91 -10.87
C ALA A 144 1.58 5.10 -11.74
N GLY A 145 2.02 3.92 -11.28
CA GLY A 145 2.84 3.01 -12.09
C GLY A 145 2.11 2.46 -13.31
N GLU A 146 0.82 2.19 -13.21
CA GLU A 146 -0.01 1.75 -14.35
C GLU A 146 -0.38 2.91 -15.27
N ALA A 147 -0.54 4.11 -14.72
CA ALA A 147 -0.74 5.32 -15.51
C ALA A 147 0.49 5.59 -16.39
N SER A 148 1.69 5.48 -15.82
CA SER A 148 2.95 5.73 -16.53
C SER A 148 3.24 4.72 -17.66
N THR A 149 2.72 3.50 -17.55
CA THR A 149 2.84 2.46 -18.58
C THR A 149 1.70 2.44 -19.59
N GLY A 150 0.71 3.35 -19.43
CA GLY A 150 -0.47 3.44 -20.30
C GLY A 150 -1.49 2.29 -20.10
N THR A 151 -1.24 1.36 -19.18
CA THR A 151 -2.12 0.22 -18.93
C THR A 151 -3.39 0.59 -18.19
N LEU A 152 -3.40 1.72 -17.48
CA LEU A 152 -4.58 2.22 -16.75
C LEU A 152 -5.80 2.43 -17.67
N ARG A 153 -5.59 2.83 -18.92
CA ARG A 153 -6.66 3.00 -19.92
C ARG A 153 -7.44 1.70 -20.15
N TYR A 154 -6.74 0.58 -20.30
CA TYR A 154 -7.38 -0.73 -20.53
C TYR A 154 -8.17 -1.21 -19.31
N LEU A 155 -7.69 -0.91 -18.12
CA LEU A 155 -8.38 -1.27 -16.86
C LEU A 155 -9.65 -0.45 -16.63
N LEU A 156 -9.70 0.79 -17.10
CA LEU A 156 -10.87 1.67 -16.98
C LEU A 156 -11.98 1.34 -17.97
N VAL A 157 -11.66 0.72 -19.11
CA VAL A 157 -12.63 0.21 -20.09
C VAL A 157 -13.20 -1.15 -19.67
N ALA A 158 -12.50 -1.86 -18.76
CA ALA A 158 -12.97 -3.14 -18.25
C ALA A 158 -14.29 -3.00 -17.45
N PRO A 159 -15.21 -3.98 -17.53
CA PRO A 159 -16.54 -3.90 -16.89
C PRO A 159 -16.49 -3.94 -15.35
N ALA A 160 -15.29 -3.98 -14.75
CA ALA A 160 -15.10 -4.12 -13.31
C ALA A 160 -15.53 -2.90 -12.47
N GLY A 161 -15.65 -1.72 -13.06
CA GLY A 161 -15.98 -0.46 -12.38
C GLY A 161 -14.79 0.11 -11.57
N ARG A 162 -14.67 1.45 -11.57
CA ARG A 162 -13.55 2.18 -10.94
C ARG A 162 -13.40 1.89 -9.44
N THR A 163 -14.53 1.82 -8.72
CA THR A 163 -14.52 1.55 -7.26
C THR A 163 -13.95 0.17 -6.93
N ARG A 164 -14.31 -0.87 -7.70
CA ARG A 164 -13.81 -2.24 -7.46
C ARG A 164 -12.32 -2.35 -7.72
N LEU A 165 -11.82 -1.69 -8.77
CA LEU A 165 -10.41 -1.62 -9.06
C LEU A 165 -9.64 -0.96 -7.92
N LEU A 166 -10.10 0.19 -7.43
CA LEU A 166 -9.47 0.89 -6.31
C LEU A 166 -9.44 0.03 -5.04
N LEU A 167 -10.57 -0.64 -4.73
CA LEU A 167 -10.64 -1.55 -3.58
C LEU A 167 -9.71 -2.77 -3.74
N ALA A 168 -9.61 -3.36 -4.93
CA ALA A 168 -8.69 -4.46 -5.19
C ALA A 168 -7.23 -4.02 -4.99
N LYS A 169 -6.87 -2.83 -5.48
CA LYS A 169 -5.53 -2.26 -5.28
C LYS A 169 -5.24 -1.96 -3.82
N TYR A 170 -6.18 -1.38 -3.09
CA TYR A 170 -6.00 -1.17 -1.66
C TYR A 170 -5.88 -2.49 -0.90
N ALA A 171 -6.71 -3.48 -1.22
CA ALA A 171 -6.62 -4.81 -0.62
C ALA A 171 -5.26 -5.49 -0.91
N SER A 172 -4.70 -5.31 -2.12
CA SER A 172 -3.36 -5.84 -2.44
C SER A 172 -2.25 -5.14 -1.66
N VAL A 173 -2.37 -3.83 -1.41
CA VAL A 173 -1.46 -3.08 -0.52
C VAL A 173 -1.56 -3.61 0.92
N LEU A 174 -2.78 -3.85 1.44
CA LEU A 174 -2.98 -4.42 2.78
C LEU A 174 -2.40 -5.84 2.88
N THR A 175 -2.57 -6.65 1.84
CA THR A 175 -1.94 -7.98 1.79
C THR A 175 -0.42 -7.88 1.79
N PHE A 176 0.15 -6.88 1.10
CA PHE A 176 1.59 -6.63 1.16
C PHE A 176 2.04 -6.18 2.57
N CYS A 177 1.25 -5.36 3.30
CA CYS A 177 1.55 -5.01 4.69
C CYS A 177 1.69 -6.26 5.58
N VAL A 178 0.73 -7.20 5.45
CA VAL A 178 0.75 -8.47 6.19
C VAL A 178 1.95 -9.31 5.77
N ALA A 179 2.17 -9.49 4.47
CA ALA A 179 3.27 -10.29 3.95
C ALA A 179 4.65 -9.72 4.35
N ALA A 180 4.85 -8.41 4.27
CA ALA A 180 6.08 -7.74 4.66
C ALA A 180 6.38 -7.94 6.15
N THR A 181 5.37 -7.78 7.01
CA THR A 181 5.50 -7.99 8.45
C THR A 181 5.79 -9.46 8.77
N LEU A 182 5.08 -10.40 8.11
CA LEU A 182 5.33 -11.84 8.30
C LEU A 182 6.72 -12.26 7.82
N VAL A 183 7.24 -11.69 6.74
CA VAL A 183 8.61 -11.94 6.27
C VAL A 183 9.63 -11.54 7.33
N VAL A 184 9.46 -10.37 7.96
CA VAL A 184 10.35 -9.95 9.07
C VAL A 184 10.26 -10.93 10.24
N VAL A 185 9.05 -11.30 10.67
CA VAL A 185 8.86 -12.22 11.82
C VAL A 185 9.41 -13.61 11.51
N LEU A 186 9.09 -14.18 10.33
CA LEU A 186 9.59 -15.51 9.95
C LEU A 186 11.11 -15.54 9.86
N SER A 187 11.72 -14.55 9.22
CA SER A 187 13.18 -14.43 9.15
C SER A 187 13.78 -14.33 10.54
N ALA A 188 13.21 -13.49 11.42
CA ALA A 188 13.67 -13.32 12.78
C ALA A 188 13.53 -14.60 13.63
N VAL A 189 12.43 -15.33 13.49
CA VAL A 189 12.22 -16.61 14.19
C VAL A 189 13.23 -17.66 13.72
N ILE A 190 13.45 -17.79 12.40
CA ILE A 190 14.43 -18.73 11.86
C ILE A 190 15.83 -18.40 12.38
N VAL A 191 16.25 -17.14 12.30
CA VAL A 191 17.57 -16.70 12.78
C VAL A 191 17.67 -16.83 14.31
N GLY A 192 16.62 -16.43 15.04
CA GLY A 192 16.56 -16.53 16.50
C GLY A 192 16.73 -17.95 16.98
N PHE A 193 16.02 -18.91 16.39
CA PHE A 193 16.09 -20.33 16.79
C PHE A 193 17.38 -21.00 16.36
N THR A 194 18.10 -20.47 15.36
CA THR A 194 19.41 -21.02 14.95
C THR A 194 20.58 -20.45 15.75
N LEU A 195 20.47 -19.21 16.22
CA LEU A 195 21.59 -18.52 16.89
C LEU A 195 21.48 -18.48 18.42
N PHE A 196 20.28 -18.56 18.97
CA PHE A 196 20.01 -18.37 20.39
C PHE A 196 19.22 -19.54 20.99
N PRO A 197 19.25 -19.73 22.32
CA PRO A 197 18.46 -20.75 22.99
C PRO A 197 16.96 -20.49 22.80
N VAL A 198 16.19 -21.58 22.82
CA VAL A 198 14.73 -21.58 22.71
C VAL A 198 14.16 -22.20 23.99
N GLY A 199 13.24 -21.48 24.61
CA GLY A 199 12.61 -21.92 25.86
C GLY A 199 11.43 -21.04 26.25
N ASP A 200 11.08 -21.07 27.52
CA ASP A 200 10.03 -20.20 28.07
C ASP A 200 10.38 -18.73 27.85
N VAL A 201 9.37 -17.93 27.54
CA VAL A 201 9.52 -16.53 27.18
C VAL A 201 9.30 -15.65 28.40
N THR A 202 10.29 -14.85 28.76
CA THR A 202 10.16 -13.86 29.83
C THR A 202 9.52 -12.60 29.28
N LEU A 203 8.32 -12.24 29.74
CA LEU A 203 7.61 -11.03 29.36
C LEU A 203 8.31 -9.77 29.90
N LEU A 204 8.01 -8.61 29.32
CA LEU A 204 8.52 -7.32 29.81
C LEU A 204 8.09 -7.00 31.27
N SER A 205 7.06 -7.66 31.77
CA SER A 205 6.62 -7.59 33.17
C SER A 205 7.40 -8.52 34.12
N GLY A 206 8.38 -9.28 33.63
CA GLY A 206 9.16 -10.24 34.40
C GLY A 206 8.54 -11.64 34.56
N ASN A 207 7.28 -11.84 34.14
CA ASN A 207 6.62 -13.14 34.17
C ASN A 207 7.13 -14.02 33.03
N THR A 208 7.29 -15.34 33.28
CA THR A 208 7.59 -16.33 32.24
C THR A 208 6.31 -16.97 31.71
N VAL A 209 6.25 -17.18 30.41
CA VAL A 209 5.15 -17.86 29.72
C VAL A 209 5.72 -18.98 28.84
N PRO A 210 4.97 -20.05 28.59
CA PRO A 210 5.44 -21.13 27.73
C PRO A 210 5.65 -20.61 26.28
N LEU A 211 6.52 -21.29 25.54
CA LEU A 211 6.88 -20.91 24.15
C LEU A 211 5.65 -20.79 23.24
N SER A 212 4.63 -21.63 23.42
CA SER A 212 3.38 -21.58 22.66
C SER A 212 2.64 -20.24 22.82
N ASP A 213 2.58 -19.71 24.03
CA ASP A 213 1.97 -18.41 24.33
C ASP A 213 2.83 -17.27 23.75
N GLY A 214 4.14 -17.40 23.82
CA GLY A 214 5.08 -16.48 23.18
C GLY A 214 4.91 -16.41 21.67
N ILE A 215 4.73 -17.53 20.99
CA ILE A 215 4.47 -17.58 19.53
C ILE A 215 3.10 -16.95 19.21
N LEU A 216 2.05 -17.22 19.98
CA LEU A 216 0.74 -16.62 19.78
C LEU A 216 0.80 -15.10 19.94
N ARG A 217 1.49 -14.60 20.96
CA ARG A 217 1.74 -13.15 21.13
C ARG A 217 2.54 -12.57 19.98
N GLY A 218 3.54 -13.28 19.47
CA GLY A 218 4.32 -12.91 18.30
C GLY A 218 3.45 -12.76 17.05
N LEU A 219 2.53 -13.70 16.81
CA LEU A 219 1.58 -13.61 15.70
C LEU A 219 0.61 -12.43 15.88
N LEU A 220 0.10 -12.21 17.09
CA LEU A 220 -0.75 -11.08 17.40
C LEU A 220 -0.01 -9.75 17.14
N ILE A 221 1.24 -9.64 17.58
CA ILE A 221 2.10 -8.48 17.32
C ILE A 221 2.30 -8.27 15.82
N ALA A 222 2.57 -9.33 15.06
CA ALA A 222 2.70 -9.22 13.60
C ALA A 222 1.44 -8.64 12.94
N LEU A 223 0.27 -9.10 13.36
CA LEU A 223 -1.00 -8.58 12.86
C LEU A 223 -1.24 -7.12 13.30
N LEU A 224 -0.92 -6.76 14.54
CA LEU A 224 -1.04 -5.38 15.02
C LEU A 224 -0.09 -4.43 14.30
N VAL A 225 1.14 -4.86 14.01
CA VAL A 225 2.10 -4.09 13.21
C VAL A 225 1.59 -3.92 11.78
N ALA A 226 1.08 -4.98 11.15
CA ALA A 226 0.47 -4.87 9.83
C ALA A 226 -0.73 -3.90 9.83
N ALA A 227 -1.58 -3.98 10.85
CA ALA A 227 -2.72 -3.08 11.04
C ALA A 227 -2.28 -1.62 11.27
N SER A 228 -1.14 -1.40 11.91
CA SER A 228 -0.56 -0.06 12.12
C SER A 228 -0.13 0.64 10.83
N LEU A 229 -0.07 -0.08 9.72
CA LEU A 229 0.38 0.44 8.42
C LEU A 229 -0.78 0.65 7.41
N ILE A 230 -2.01 0.33 7.83
CA ILE A 230 -3.23 0.46 7.00
C ILE A 230 -3.43 1.91 6.54
N GLY A 231 -3.29 2.87 7.45
CA GLY A 231 -3.44 4.30 7.16
C GLY A 231 -2.40 4.81 6.18
N LEU A 232 -1.15 4.39 6.33
CA LEU A 232 -0.08 4.72 5.39
C LEU A 232 -0.35 4.13 3.99
N GLY A 233 -0.86 2.90 3.92
CA GLY A 233 -1.28 2.29 2.66
C GLY A 233 -2.35 3.11 1.93
N ALA A 234 -3.36 3.62 2.65
CA ALA A 234 -4.38 4.50 2.10
C ALA A 234 -3.82 5.86 1.64
N LEU A 235 -2.91 6.44 2.43
CA LEU A 235 -2.21 7.68 2.10
C LEU A 235 -1.38 7.54 0.82
N GLY A 236 -0.58 6.48 0.70
CA GLY A 236 0.22 6.18 -0.50
C GLY A 236 -0.67 5.95 -1.73
N LEU A 237 -1.78 5.22 -1.57
CA LEU A 237 -2.76 5.04 -2.63
C LEU A 237 -3.38 6.39 -3.07
N PHE A 238 -3.73 7.26 -2.13
CA PHE A 238 -4.23 8.60 -2.43
C PHE A 238 -3.21 9.41 -3.22
N ILE A 239 -1.95 9.48 -2.78
CA ILE A 239 -0.86 10.16 -3.50
C ILE A 239 -0.72 9.57 -4.91
N SER A 240 -0.85 8.26 -5.06
CA SER A 240 -0.82 7.57 -6.36
C SER A 240 -1.94 8.00 -7.31
N THR A 241 -3.07 8.53 -6.81
CA THR A 241 -4.14 9.10 -7.65
C THR A 241 -3.85 10.52 -8.15
N LEU A 242 -2.90 11.23 -7.54
CA LEU A 242 -2.61 12.63 -7.83
C LEU A 242 -1.61 12.82 -8.98
N THR A 243 -0.83 11.80 -9.33
CA THR A 243 0.21 11.88 -10.36
C THR A 243 0.12 10.71 -11.34
N ASP A 244 0.67 10.90 -12.54
CA ASP A 244 0.78 9.88 -13.58
C ASP A 244 2.17 9.20 -13.60
N SER A 245 3.07 9.62 -12.71
CA SER A 245 4.42 9.06 -12.58
C SER A 245 4.54 8.21 -11.32
N GLY A 246 4.75 6.90 -11.47
CA GLY A 246 4.98 5.99 -10.35
C GLY A 246 6.16 6.39 -9.48
N ILE A 247 7.25 6.88 -10.10
CA ILE A 247 8.45 7.35 -9.37
C ILE A 247 8.10 8.56 -8.50
N SER A 248 7.38 9.53 -9.05
CA SER A 248 6.96 10.74 -8.31
C SER A 248 6.03 10.39 -7.15
N ALA A 249 5.09 9.47 -7.34
CA ALA A 249 4.18 9.02 -6.30
C ALA A 249 4.91 8.32 -5.14
N MET A 250 5.86 7.42 -5.47
CA MET A 250 6.71 6.75 -4.49
C MET A 250 7.54 7.76 -3.70
N ALA A 251 8.24 8.68 -4.41
CA ALA A 251 9.07 9.69 -3.79
C ALA A 251 8.25 10.62 -2.86
N ALA A 252 7.07 11.05 -3.29
CA ALA A 252 6.18 11.88 -2.49
C ALA A 252 5.68 11.15 -1.24
N THR A 253 5.30 9.87 -1.36
CA THR A 253 4.83 9.07 -0.22
C THR A 253 5.94 8.84 0.80
N VAL A 254 7.14 8.48 0.34
CA VAL A 254 8.32 8.27 1.20
C VAL A 254 8.79 9.60 1.81
N GLY A 255 8.83 10.67 1.03
CA GLY A 255 9.19 12.01 1.52
C GLY A 255 8.24 12.50 2.61
N LEU A 256 6.92 12.32 2.42
CA LEU A 256 5.92 12.65 3.43
C LEU A 256 6.08 11.79 4.69
N LEU A 257 6.33 10.48 4.55
CA LEU A 257 6.62 9.60 5.67
C LEU A 257 7.81 10.11 6.49
N ILE A 258 8.93 10.42 5.84
CA ILE A 258 10.15 10.92 6.50
C ILE A 258 9.84 12.25 7.22
N THR A 259 9.12 13.15 6.57
CA THR A 259 8.72 14.44 7.16
C THR A 259 7.90 14.23 8.43
N ILE A 260 6.91 13.33 8.38
CA ILE A 260 6.05 13.05 9.54
C ILE A 260 6.85 12.36 10.65
N GLN A 261 7.80 11.49 10.33
CA GLN A 261 8.71 10.88 11.31
C GLN A 261 9.59 11.93 11.99
N ILE A 262 10.12 12.90 11.25
CA ILE A 262 10.89 14.00 11.82
C ILE A 262 10.00 14.81 12.78
N ILE A 263 8.80 15.21 12.36
CA ILE A 263 7.85 15.96 13.20
C ILE A 263 7.51 15.19 14.47
N ASN A 264 7.29 13.87 14.36
CA ASN A 264 6.97 13.01 15.50
C ASN A 264 8.10 12.93 16.55
N ASN A 265 9.33 13.23 16.16
CA ASN A 265 10.50 13.20 17.05
C ASN A 265 10.91 14.59 17.57
N ILE A 266 10.20 15.66 17.19
CA ILE A 266 10.47 17.04 17.68
C ILE A 266 9.70 17.29 18.99
N PRO A 267 10.38 17.45 20.16
CA PRO A 267 9.69 17.61 21.45
C PRO A 267 8.77 18.84 21.51
N GLN A 268 9.12 19.91 20.80
CA GLN A 268 8.33 21.15 20.77
C GLN A 268 6.95 20.98 20.13
N LEU A 269 6.79 19.94 19.34
CA LEU A 269 5.53 19.61 18.63
C LEU A 269 4.71 18.53 19.34
N HIS A 270 4.94 18.30 20.64
CA HIS A 270 4.27 17.24 21.41
C HIS A 270 2.73 17.29 21.34
N ALA A 271 2.13 18.46 21.18
CA ALA A 271 0.68 18.62 21.02
C ALA A 271 0.16 18.01 19.69
N LEU A 272 1.01 17.94 18.64
CA LEU A 272 0.65 17.39 17.34
C LEU A 272 0.91 15.88 17.26
N GLN A 273 1.90 15.39 18.00
CA GLN A 273 2.36 13.99 17.92
C GLN A 273 1.25 12.94 18.05
N PRO A 274 0.26 13.06 18.97
CA PRO A 274 -0.81 12.06 19.13
C PRO A 274 -1.70 11.89 17.90
N TYR A 275 -1.70 12.86 16.98
CA TYR A 275 -2.47 12.83 15.74
C TYR A 275 -1.67 12.29 14.54
N LEU A 276 -0.36 12.12 14.70
CA LEU A 276 0.50 11.59 13.65
C LEU A 276 0.41 10.07 13.60
N PHE A 277 0.26 9.50 12.42
CA PHE A 277 0.07 8.06 12.26
C PHE A 277 1.21 7.18 12.82
N PRO A 278 2.50 7.60 12.91
CA PRO A 278 3.55 6.76 13.48
C PRO A 278 3.65 6.83 15.00
N HIS A 279 2.94 7.76 15.67
CA HIS A 279 3.12 8.03 17.09
C HIS A 279 2.90 6.81 17.99
N TYR A 280 1.88 6.00 17.69
CA TYR A 280 1.54 4.80 18.48
C TYR A 280 2.07 3.49 17.89
N TRP A 281 2.92 3.52 16.87
CA TRP A 281 3.36 2.30 16.20
C TRP A 281 4.04 1.29 17.14
N LEU A 282 4.83 1.78 18.09
CA LEU A 282 5.54 0.92 19.04
C LEU A 282 4.66 0.41 20.19
N SER A 283 3.38 0.79 20.26
CA SER A 283 2.46 0.29 21.30
C SER A 283 2.18 -1.23 21.21
N PHE A 284 2.58 -1.89 20.12
CA PHE A 284 2.55 -3.36 20.04
C PHE A 284 3.39 -4.03 21.17
N ALA A 285 4.41 -3.33 21.67
CA ALA A 285 5.24 -3.82 22.78
C ALA A 285 4.44 -4.08 24.08
N ASP A 286 3.30 -3.41 24.24
CA ASP A 286 2.40 -3.60 25.38
C ASP A 286 1.72 -4.98 25.40
N VAL A 287 1.72 -5.73 24.28
CA VAL A 287 1.28 -7.14 24.22
C VAL A 287 2.24 -8.04 25.00
N MET A 288 3.51 -7.64 25.12
CA MET A 288 4.53 -8.39 25.87
C MET A 288 4.48 -8.11 27.37
N ARG A 289 3.45 -7.45 27.87
CA ARG A 289 3.20 -7.21 29.29
C ARG A 289 2.12 -8.16 29.81
N ALA A 290 2.15 -8.45 31.10
CA ALA A 290 1.07 -9.15 31.79
C ALA A 290 0.69 -8.33 33.04
N PRO A 291 -0.54 -7.76 33.08
CA PRO A 291 -1.59 -7.83 32.05
C PRO A 291 -1.27 -6.99 30.79
N VAL A 292 -1.87 -7.35 29.64
CA VAL A 292 -1.73 -6.60 28.37
C VAL A 292 -2.35 -5.21 28.50
N ILE A 293 -1.61 -4.18 28.08
CA ILE A 293 -2.09 -2.79 28.11
C ILE A 293 -2.68 -2.43 26.72
N TRP A 294 -4.00 -2.44 26.62
CA TRP A 294 -4.70 -2.22 25.35
C TRP A 294 -4.85 -0.75 24.94
N SER A 295 -4.68 0.21 25.87
CA SER A 295 -4.98 1.63 25.62
C SER A 295 -4.18 2.23 24.46
N GLY A 296 -2.86 1.97 24.39
CA GLY A 296 -2.01 2.44 23.30
C GLY A 296 -2.34 1.76 21.98
N ILE A 297 -2.58 0.44 22.02
CA ILE A 297 -2.94 -0.38 20.86
C ILE A 297 -4.25 0.12 20.24
N LEU A 298 -5.30 0.33 21.04
CA LEU A 298 -6.60 0.82 20.56
C LEU A 298 -6.52 2.23 19.98
N LYS A 299 -5.73 3.14 20.59
CA LYS A 299 -5.47 4.47 20.03
C LYS A 299 -4.78 4.39 18.67
N ASN A 300 -3.79 3.50 18.54
CA ASN A 300 -3.13 3.26 17.26
C ASN A 300 -4.13 2.78 16.20
N LEU A 301 -4.89 1.72 16.48
CA LEU A 301 -5.87 1.16 15.54
C LEU A 301 -6.93 2.19 15.15
N ALA A 302 -7.47 2.94 16.10
CA ALA A 302 -8.43 4.01 15.82
C ALA A 302 -7.84 5.09 14.91
N LEU A 303 -6.60 5.52 15.19
CA LEU A 303 -5.90 6.51 14.37
C LEU A 303 -5.67 5.99 12.94
N GLN A 304 -5.22 4.74 12.77
CA GLN A 304 -5.04 4.14 11.45
C GLN A 304 -6.36 4.03 10.67
N LEU A 305 -7.47 3.68 11.33
CA LEU A 305 -8.80 3.64 10.70
C LEU A 305 -9.25 5.03 10.24
N VAL A 306 -9.00 6.09 11.03
CA VAL A 306 -9.29 7.47 10.62
C VAL A 306 -8.47 7.85 9.38
N TYR A 307 -7.16 7.58 9.36
CA TYR A 307 -6.32 7.81 8.19
C TYR A 307 -6.80 7.02 6.96
N ALA A 308 -7.14 5.74 7.14
CA ALA A 308 -7.66 4.89 6.07
C ALA A 308 -9.00 5.41 5.53
N ALA A 309 -9.91 5.88 6.39
CA ALA A 309 -11.18 6.44 5.99
C ALA A 309 -11.02 7.77 5.23
N VAL A 310 -10.21 8.68 5.75
CA VAL A 310 -9.97 10.01 5.15
C VAL A 310 -9.26 9.86 3.79
N PHE A 311 -8.11 9.21 3.75
CA PHE A 311 -7.33 9.10 2.52
C PHE A 311 -7.90 8.08 1.55
N GLY A 312 -8.57 7.02 2.03
CA GLY A 312 -9.32 6.10 1.20
C GLY A 312 -10.50 6.76 0.50
N SER A 313 -11.29 7.58 1.21
CA SER A 313 -12.39 8.34 0.61
C SER A 313 -11.89 9.42 -0.35
N ALA A 314 -10.79 10.11 -0.02
CA ALA A 314 -10.15 11.09 -0.91
C ALA A 314 -9.62 10.43 -2.19
N ALA A 315 -8.96 9.27 -2.07
CA ALA A 315 -8.51 8.48 -3.21
C ALA A 315 -9.69 8.05 -4.09
N TRP A 316 -10.78 7.58 -3.48
CA TRP A 316 -11.99 7.19 -4.19
C TRP A 316 -12.63 8.37 -4.93
N ALA A 317 -12.82 9.51 -4.27
CA ALA A 317 -13.38 10.70 -4.87
C ALA A 317 -12.52 11.17 -6.07
N ARG A 318 -11.21 11.27 -5.89
CA ARG A 318 -10.27 11.68 -6.94
C ARG A 318 -10.25 10.72 -8.13
N PHE A 319 -10.23 9.40 -7.86
CA PHE A 319 -10.16 8.39 -8.90
C PHE A 319 -11.47 8.27 -9.70
N THR A 320 -12.62 8.47 -9.07
CA THR A 320 -13.92 8.41 -9.73
C THR A 320 -14.23 9.65 -10.57
N THR A 321 -13.74 10.84 -10.15
CA THR A 321 -13.93 12.12 -10.86
C THR A 321 -12.88 12.40 -11.93
N ARG A 322 -11.81 11.60 -12.00
CA ARG A 322 -10.74 11.79 -12.98
C ARG A 322 -11.23 11.40 -14.37
N ASP A 323 -11.34 12.39 -15.27
CA ASP A 323 -11.57 12.13 -16.68
C ASP A 323 -10.29 11.58 -17.31
N VAL A 324 -10.41 10.44 -17.98
CA VAL A 324 -9.35 9.87 -18.79
C VAL A 324 -9.47 10.47 -20.19
N THR A 325 -9.17 11.75 -20.28
CA THR A 325 -9.02 12.39 -21.59
C THR A 325 -7.63 12.05 -22.14
N ALA A 326 -7.69 11.26 -23.21
CA ALA A 326 -6.70 10.92 -24.23
C ALA A 326 -5.25 10.76 -23.84
#